data_bfa56e2004af9bd3afdf1f4ea982ed12
#
_entry.id   bfa56e2004af9bd3afdf1f4ea982ed12
#
_cell.length_a   1.000
_cell.length_b   1.000
_cell.length_c   1.000
_cell.angle_alpha   90.00
_cell.angle_beta   90.00
_cell.angle_gamma   90.00
#
_symmetry.space_group_name_H-M   'P 1'
#
loop_
_entity.id
_entity.type
_entity.pdbx_description
1 polymer ?
#
loop_
_entity_poly.entity_id
_entity_poly.type
_entity_poly.pdbx_seq_one_letter_code
_entity_poly.pdbx_strand_id
1 'polypeptide(L)'
;MIVSIGVIEEALRKAGWVLDRPRNNLGRYRAVYTKDGRQLALVAGHNGTVAIFEWSTSMGWTRAYVGYHDEVLKWIEREAR
;
A
#
# COMPACT_ATOMS: atom_id res chain seq x y z
N MET A 1 -14.97 -12.79 5.94
CA MET A 1 -13.64 -12.69 6.55
C MET A 1 -13.15 -11.25 6.50
N ILE A 2 -12.63 -10.76 7.59
CA ILE A 2 -12.08 -9.42 7.64
C ILE A 2 -10.59 -9.49 7.30
N VAL A 3 -10.21 -8.83 6.22
CA VAL A 3 -8.80 -8.73 5.83
C VAL A 3 -8.20 -7.54 6.55
N SER A 4 -7.15 -7.76 7.34
CA SER A 4 -6.49 -6.70 8.09
C SER A 4 -5.40 -6.03 7.25
N ILE A 5 -4.96 -4.86 7.69
CA ILE A 5 -3.86 -4.17 7.05
C ILE A 5 -2.59 -5.03 7.06
N GLY A 6 -2.41 -5.84 8.09
CA GLY A 6 -1.27 -6.75 8.18
C GLY A 6 -1.24 -7.78 7.06
N VAL A 7 -2.40 -8.25 6.62
CA VAL A 7 -2.48 -9.17 5.49
C VAL A 7 -2.05 -8.50 4.20
N ILE A 8 -2.42 -7.23 4.02
CA ILE A 8 -2.03 -6.46 2.85
C ILE A 8 -0.51 -6.24 2.85
N GLU A 9 0.06 -5.90 4.00
CA GLU A 9 1.50 -5.73 4.11
C GLU A 9 2.25 -7.03 3.83
N GLU A 10 1.71 -8.14 4.32
CA GLU A 10 2.31 -9.44 4.06
C GLU A 10 2.30 -9.77 2.56
N ALA A 11 1.21 -9.44 1.88
CA ALA A 11 1.11 -9.65 0.44
C ALA A 11 2.16 -8.82 -0.31
N LEU A 12 2.39 -7.59 0.12
CA LEU A 12 3.44 -6.75 -0.46
C LEU A 12 4.82 -7.39 -0.26
N ARG A 13 5.10 -7.85 0.96
CA ARG A 13 6.40 -8.49 1.23
C ARG A 13 6.60 -9.75 0.40
N LYS A 14 5.56 -10.56 0.27
CA LYS A 14 5.64 -11.77 -0.56
C LYS A 14 5.85 -11.45 -2.03
N ALA A 15 5.36 -10.30 -2.49
CA ALA A 15 5.58 -9.84 -3.85
C ALA A 15 6.95 -9.18 -4.04
N GLY A 16 7.76 -9.12 -2.99
CA GLY A 16 9.13 -8.60 -3.07
C GLY A 16 9.29 -7.15 -2.63
N TRP A 17 8.24 -6.54 -2.12
CA TRP A 17 8.32 -5.17 -1.62
C TRP A 17 8.97 -5.12 -0.25
N VAL A 18 9.81 -4.13 -0.02
CA VAL A 18 10.54 -3.95 1.23
C VAL A 18 10.06 -2.68 1.90
N LEU A 19 9.81 -2.76 3.20
CA LEU A 19 9.40 -1.59 3.98
C LEU A 19 10.55 -0.60 4.02
N ASP A 20 10.33 0.58 3.45
CA ASP A 20 11.34 1.63 3.39
C ASP A 20 11.22 2.59 4.56
N ARG A 21 10.01 3.03 4.84
CA ARG A 21 9.75 3.94 5.95
C ARG A 21 8.63 3.40 6.82
N PRO A 22 8.86 3.36 8.15
CA PRO A 22 7.84 2.89 9.05
C PRO A 22 6.65 3.84 9.08
N ARG A 23 5.57 3.35 9.65
CA ARG A 23 4.34 4.08 9.78
C ARG A 23 4.54 5.41 10.51
N ASN A 24 3.83 6.41 10.03
CA ASN A 24 3.73 7.70 10.66
C ASN A 24 2.62 7.65 11.73
N ASN A 25 2.84 8.29 12.86
CA ASN A 25 1.92 8.25 14.01
C ASN A 25 0.89 9.37 14.02
N LEU A 26 0.65 10.05 12.92
CA LEU A 26 -0.27 11.17 12.87
C LEU A 26 -1.69 10.74 12.51
N GLY A 27 -2.27 9.84 13.27
CA GLY A 27 -3.68 9.49 13.19
C GLY A 27 -4.07 8.46 12.15
N ARG A 28 -3.29 8.28 11.09
CA ARG A 28 -3.56 7.31 10.05
C ARG A 28 -2.37 6.40 9.86
N TYR A 29 -2.67 5.14 9.56
CA TYR A 29 -1.63 4.21 9.21
C TYR A 29 -1.02 4.58 7.86
N ARG A 30 0.29 4.70 7.81
CA ARG A 30 1.06 4.96 6.59
C ARG A 30 2.32 4.13 6.59
N ALA A 31 2.63 3.55 5.45
CA ALA A 31 3.91 2.87 5.28
C ALA A 31 4.34 3.01 3.84
N VAL A 32 5.63 3.12 3.61
CA VAL A 32 6.19 3.24 2.26
C VAL A 32 7.02 1.99 1.99
N TYR A 33 6.74 1.36 0.86
CA TYR A 33 7.43 0.15 0.41
C TYR A 33 8.15 0.43 -0.90
N THR A 34 9.28 -0.25 -1.10
CA THR A 34 10.08 -0.10 -2.33
C THR A 34 10.31 -1.44 -2.98
N LYS A 35 10.38 -1.43 -4.30
CA LYS A 35 10.73 -2.60 -5.11
C LYS A 35 11.20 -2.13 -6.48
N ASP A 36 12.42 -2.52 -6.86
CA ASP A 36 12.99 -2.25 -8.19
C ASP A 36 12.88 -0.77 -8.59
N GLY A 37 13.17 0.13 -7.65
CA GLY A 37 13.11 1.56 -7.90
C GLY A 37 11.72 2.17 -7.82
N ARG A 38 10.68 1.36 -7.62
CA ARG A 38 9.32 1.83 -7.43
C ARG A 38 9.07 2.09 -5.95
N GLN A 39 8.18 3.04 -5.66
CA GLN A 39 7.76 3.32 -4.29
C GLN A 39 6.24 3.32 -4.21
N LEU A 40 5.71 2.59 -3.24
CA LEU A 40 4.28 2.55 -2.95
C LEU A 40 4.05 3.02 -1.53
N ALA A 41 3.06 3.89 -1.34
CA ALA A 41 2.61 4.29 -0.01
C ALA A 41 1.26 3.64 0.26
N LEU A 42 1.16 3.00 1.42
CA LEU A 42 -0.05 2.35 1.88
C LEU A 42 -0.68 3.22 2.95
N VAL A 43 -1.89 3.68 2.74
CA VAL A 43 -2.58 4.58 3.66
C VAL A 43 -3.93 3.98 4.04
N ALA A 44 -4.14 3.74 5.33
CA ALA A 44 -5.41 3.23 5.82
C ALA A 44 -6.42 4.36 5.97
N GLY A 45 -7.60 4.18 5.43
CA GLY A 45 -8.68 5.13 5.55
C GLY A 45 -9.59 4.83 6.75
N HIS A 46 -10.62 5.66 6.93
CA HIS A 46 -11.50 5.56 8.08
C HIS A 46 -12.57 4.47 7.96
N ASN A 47 -12.96 4.12 6.76
CA ASN A 47 -14.12 3.24 6.53
C ASN A 47 -13.72 1.84 6.12
N GLY A 48 -12.58 1.35 6.59
CA GLY A 48 -12.09 0.06 6.16
C GLY A 48 -11.53 0.08 4.74
N THR A 49 -11.37 1.26 4.17
CA THR A 49 -10.75 1.42 2.86
C THR A 49 -9.25 1.63 3.01
N VAL A 50 -8.54 1.27 1.95
CA VAL A 50 -7.09 1.44 1.87
C VAL A 50 -6.77 2.12 0.57
N ALA A 51 -5.90 3.11 0.62
CA ALA A 51 -5.43 3.80 -0.57
C ALA A 51 -3.97 3.41 -0.82
N ILE A 52 -3.65 3.19 -2.07
CA ILE A 52 -2.28 2.95 -2.51
C ILE A 52 -1.88 4.09 -3.43
N PHE A 53 -0.76 4.71 -3.10
CA PHE A 53 -0.18 5.77 -3.92
C PHE A 53 1.14 5.28 -4.47
N GLU A 54 1.47 5.71 -5.68
CA GLU A 54 2.76 5.40 -6.28
C GLU A 54 3.50 6.69 -6.55
N TRP A 55 4.81 6.70 -6.28
CA TRP A 55 5.67 7.84 -6.51
C TRP A 55 6.14 7.89 -7.96
N SER A 56 6.15 9.09 -8.55
CA SER A 56 6.82 9.32 -9.82
C SER A 56 7.58 10.64 -9.74
N THR A 57 8.68 10.74 -10.50
CA THR A 57 9.50 11.96 -10.49
C THR A 57 8.79 13.15 -11.11
N SER A 58 7.88 12.90 -12.03
CA SER A 58 7.17 13.98 -12.73
C SER A 58 5.95 14.49 -11.97
N MET A 59 5.26 13.60 -11.24
CA MET A 59 3.98 13.94 -10.62
C MET A 59 3.95 13.80 -9.10
N GLY A 60 5.01 13.28 -8.49
CA GLY A 60 5.03 12.97 -7.06
C GLY A 60 4.14 11.79 -6.74
N TRP A 61 3.47 11.82 -5.61
CA TRP A 61 2.56 10.75 -5.19
C TRP A 61 1.24 10.87 -5.94
N THR A 62 0.88 9.83 -6.68
CA THR A 62 -0.41 9.75 -7.34
C THR A 62 -1.13 8.51 -6.87
N ARG A 63 -2.45 8.60 -6.78
CA ARG A 63 -3.27 7.50 -6.29
C ARG A 63 -3.35 6.39 -7.35
N ALA A 64 -2.88 5.20 -6.99
CA ALA A 64 -2.90 4.05 -7.87
C ALA A 64 -4.19 3.25 -7.70
N TYR A 65 -4.67 3.12 -6.46
CA TYR A 65 -5.87 2.35 -6.19
C TYR A 65 -6.46 2.73 -4.83
N VAL A 66 -7.77 2.66 -4.72
CA VAL A 66 -8.50 2.81 -3.46
C VAL A 66 -9.61 1.78 -3.43
N GLY A 67 -9.72 1.05 -2.34
CA GLY A 67 -10.78 0.08 -2.17
C GLY A 67 -10.79 -0.51 -0.77
N TYR A 68 -11.68 -1.45 -0.55
CA TYR A 68 -11.69 -2.20 0.69
C TYR A 68 -10.50 -3.17 0.70
N HIS A 69 -10.19 -3.70 1.88
CA HIS A 69 -8.99 -4.51 2.07
C HIS A 69 -8.89 -5.68 1.10
N ASP A 70 -9.99 -6.40 0.87
CA ASP A 70 -9.99 -7.54 -0.03
C ASP A 70 -9.73 -7.13 -1.49
N GLU A 71 -10.27 -5.97 -1.89
CA GLU A 71 -10.05 -5.45 -3.23
C GLU A 71 -8.60 -5.01 -3.43
N VAL A 72 -8.04 -4.37 -2.42
CA VAL A 72 -6.64 -3.93 -2.45
C VAL A 72 -5.72 -5.15 -2.52
N LEU A 73 -6.04 -6.20 -1.79
CA LEU A 73 -5.27 -7.43 -1.83
C LEU A 73 -5.23 -8.01 -3.25
N LYS A 74 -6.37 -8.03 -3.93
CA LYS A 74 -6.44 -8.50 -5.32
C LYS A 74 -5.63 -7.60 -6.25
N TRP A 75 -5.67 -6.29 -6.01
CA TRP A 75 -4.90 -5.35 -6.82
C TRP A 75 -3.40 -5.61 -6.67
N ILE A 76 -2.94 -5.86 -5.45
CA ILE A 76 -1.53 -6.16 -5.20
C ILE A 76 -1.11 -7.42 -5.93
N GLU A 77 -1.93 -8.46 -5.88
CA GLU A 77 -1.64 -9.73 -6.54
C GLU A 77 -1.57 -9.58 -8.05
N ARG A 78 -2.31 -8.63 -8.61
CA ARG A 78 -2.38 -8.42 -10.05
C ARG A 78 -1.35 -7.40 -10.56
N GLU A 79 -1.17 -6.29 -9.84
CA GLU A 79 -0.43 -5.14 -10.35
C GLU A 79 0.90 -4.88 -9.66
N ALA A 80 1.08 -5.36 -8.44
CA ALA A 80 2.26 -5.02 -7.63
C ALA A 80 3.29 -6.15 -7.54
N ARG A 81 3.15 -7.16 -8.33
CA ARG A 81 4.09 -8.29 -8.35
C ARG A 81 5.40 -7.94 -8.98
#